data_947f68e21859ef816b334b15839139f0
#
_entry.id   947f68e21859ef816b334b15839139f0
#
_cell.length_a   1.000
_cell.length_b   1.000
_cell.length_c   1.000
_cell.angle_alpha   90.00
_cell.angle_beta   90.00
_cell.angle_gamma   90.00
#
_symmetry.space_group_name_H-M   'P 1'
#
loop_
_entity.id
_entity.type
_entity.pdbx_description
1 polymer ?
#
loop_
_entity_poly.entity_id
_entity_poly.type
_entity_poly.pdbx_seq_one_letter_code
_entity_poly.pdbx_strand_id
1 'polypeptide(L)'
;SLPTDGAESPWGGAQLTFIARRSQTPDAPQNPQALLAFAAAHPGSVTYPRPPDFTGTAFLEQLLLTLTPQPDALRQPPEEATFAAVTAPLWHYLDRLHPLLWRQGRDFPASPARMDAMLKSGTLRLSITFNPLHAQQKAASGELPKDSYGFGFSEGMLGNVHFVAIPANARATAGAKVVANFLLSPQAQLRKADPTVWGDPSVLDPAKLTEKERQAFNAVVPQDIPPMLGEPHAAWVDALEQEWLRRYGTH
;
A
#
# COMPACT_ATOMS: atom_id res chain seq x y z
N SER A 1 -11.66 8.21 -6.55
CA SER A 1 -12.65 8.60 -5.51
C SER A 1 -13.79 9.37 -6.16
N LEU A 2 -14.99 9.18 -5.67
CA LEU A 2 -16.14 9.97 -6.10
C LEU A 2 -15.98 11.43 -5.62
N PRO A 3 -16.48 12.43 -6.39
CA PRO A 3 -16.53 13.82 -5.92
C PRO A 3 -17.34 13.92 -4.62
N THR A 4 -16.81 14.65 -3.64
CA THR A 4 -17.43 14.80 -2.32
C THR A 4 -18.18 16.14 -2.19
N ASP A 5 -18.20 16.94 -3.26
CA ASP A 5 -18.83 18.27 -3.32
C ASP A 5 -18.47 19.20 -2.15
N GLY A 6 -17.26 19.05 -1.63
CA GLY A 6 -16.76 19.81 -0.49
C GLY A 6 -17.27 19.35 0.87
N ALA A 7 -17.98 18.22 0.96
CA ALA A 7 -18.44 17.66 2.23
C ALA A 7 -17.33 17.02 3.07
N GLU A 8 -16.22 16.68 2.43
CA GLU A 8 -15.05 16.05 3.06
C GLU A 8 -13.77 16.80 2.73
N SER A 9 -12.86 16.86 3.70
CA SER A 9 -11.54 17.49 3.54
C SER A 9 -10.47 16.40 3.49
N PRO A 10 -9.62 16.32 2.46
CA PRO A 10 -8.56 15.32 2.42
C PRO A 10 -7.59 15.57 3.57
N TRP A 11 -7.13 14.48 4.20
CA TRP A 11 -6.22 14.56 5.35
C TRP A 11 -4.87 13.89 5.09
N GLY A 12 -4.87 12.66 4.62
CA GLY A 12 -3.69 11.85 4.40
C GLY A 12 -3.90 10.83 3.30
N GLY A 13 -2.86 10.12 2.94
CA GLY A 13 -2.91 9.05 1.97
C GLY A 13 -2.26 7.79 2.50
N ALA A 14 -2.76 6.65 2.04
CA ALA A 14 -2.13 5.36 2.26
C ALA A 14 -1.90 4.68 0.92
N GLN A 15 -0.79 3.94 0.82
CA GLN A 15 -0.42 3.29 -0.42
C GLN A 15 0.32 2.00 -0.11
N LEU A 16 -0.06 0.92 -0.78
CA LEU A 16 0.64 -0.34 -0.70
C LEU A 16 2.10 -0.13 -1.07
N THR A 17 2.99 -0.61 -0.23
CA THR A 17 4.43 -0.36 -0.37
C THR A 17 5.19 -1.61 0.06
N PHE A 18 6.16 -2.02 -0.73
CA PHE A 18 7.13 -3.02 -0.33
C PHE A 18 8.26 -2.35 0.46
N ILE A 19 8.83 -3.09 1.39
CA ILE A 19 10.01 -2.68 2.15
C ILE A 19 11.13 -3.67 1.90
N ALA A 20 12.33 -3.16 1.65
CA ALA A 20 13.53 -3.95 1.52
C ALA A 20 14.70 -3.30 2.25
N ARG A 21 15.84 -4.01 2.32
CA ARG A 21 17.11 -3.50 2.81
C ARG A 21 18.07 -3.32 1.64
N ARG A 22 18.66 -2.13 1.51
CA ARG A 22 19.61 -1.85 0.40
C ARG A 22 20.80 -2.80 0.37
N SER A 23 21.26 -3.23 1.54
CA SER A 23 22.36 -4.21 1.65
C SER A 23 22.02 -5.59 1.10
N GLN A 24 20.74 -5.97 1.03
CA GLN A 24 20.28 -7.28 0.57
C GLN A 24 19.52 -7.25 -0.75
N THR A 25 18.92 -6.11 -1.07
CA THR A 25 18.08 -5.90 -2.25
C THR A 25 18.38 -4.50 -2.79
N PRO A 26 19.55 -4.29 -3.44
CA PRO A 26 19.88 -2.99 -4.03
C PRO A 26 18.95 -2.63 -5.20
N ASP A 27 18.54 -3.63 -5.97
CA ASP A 27 17.67 -3.49 -7.14
C ASP A 27 16.29 -4.12 -6.82
N ALA A 28 15.33 -3.24 -6.50
CA ALA A 28 13.97 -3.65 -6.15
C ALA A 28 13.18 -4.09 -7.39
N PRO A 29 12.31 -5.12 -7.29
CA PRO A 29 11.43 -5.52 -8.39
C PRO A 29 10.38 -4.45 -8.68
N GLN A 30 10.31 -3.97 -9.93
CA GLN A 30 9.51 -2.83 -10.35
C GLN A 30 8.16 -3.19 -11.00
N ASN A 31 7.84 -4.48 -11.09
CA ASN A 31 6.58 -5.00 -11.65
C ASN A 31 6.36 -6.46 -11.19
N PRO A 32 5.17 -7.06 -11.43
CA PRO A 32 4.89 -8.43 -11.02
C PRO A 32 5.84 -9.47 -11.61
N GLN A 33 6.27 -9.32 -12.85
CA GLN A 33 7.19 -10.26 -13.49
C GLN A 33 8.57 -10.22 -12.83
N ALA A 34 9.06 -9.01 -12.51
CA ALA A 34 10.31 -8.83 -11.78
C ALA A 34 10.19 -9.38 -10.34
N LEU A 35 9.04 -9.23 -9.68
CA LEU A 35 8.80 -9.81 -8.35
C LEU A 35 8.83 -11.34 -8.40
N LEU A 36 8.24 -11.96 -9.42
CA LEU A 36 8.29 -13.40 -9.61
C LEU A 36 9.72 -13.89 -9.87
N ALA A 37 10.48 -13.18 -10.71
CA ALA A 37 11.88 -13.47 -10.97
C ALA A 37 12.75 -13.31 -9.71
N PHE A 38 12.50 -12.28 -8.92
CA PHE A 38 13.17 -12.06 -7.63
C PHE A 38 12.88 -13.21 -6.64
N ALA A 39 11.62 -13.63 -6.53
CA ALA A 39 11.25 -14.77 -5.68
C ALA A 39 11.91 -16.08 -6.15
N ALA A 40 12.04 -16.28 -7.46
CA ALA A 40 12.74 -17.44 -8.02
C ALA A 40 14.25 -17.41 -7.75
N ALA A 41 14.88 -16.22 -7.78
CA ALA A 41 16.29 -16.04 -7.45
C ALA A 41 16.57 -16.16 -5.94
N HIS A 42 15.56 -15.92 -5.09
CA HIS A 42 15.66 -15.93 -3.63
C HIS A 42 14.53 -16.76 -3.00
N PRO A 43 14.44 -18.09 -3.25
CA PRO A 43 13.33 -18.91 -2.78
C PRO A 43 13.15 -18.83 -1.26
N GLY A 44 11.90 -18.71 -0.81
CA GLY A 44 11.57 -18.65 0.60
C GLY A 44 11.78 -17.29 1.28
N SER A 45 12.24 -16.28 0.54
CA SER A 45 12.55 -14.96 1.10
C SER A 45 11.49 -13.89 0.85
N VAL A 46 10.40 -14.24 0.17
CA VAL A 46 9.25 -13.38 -0.14
C VAL A 46 7.98 -14.02 0.39
N THR A 47 7.05 -13.23 0.84
CA THR A 47 5.69 -13.64 1.20
C THR A 47 4.79 -12.41 1.30
N TYR A 48 3.52 -12.60 1.67
CA TYR A 48 2.56 -11.55 1.97
C TYR A 48 1.66 -11.99 3.15
N PRO A 49 0.96 -11.08 3.84
CA PRO A 49 0.06 -11.46 4.93
C PRO A 49 -1.11 -12.29 4.42
N ARG A 50 -1.57 -13.22 5.24
CA ARG A 50 -2.69 -14.09 4.88
C ARG A 50 -4.01 -13.29 4.80
N PRO A 51 -4.76 -13.31 3.68
CA PRO A 51 -6.14 -12.82 3.66
C PRO A 51 -7.00 -13.52 4.74
N PRO A 52 -7.91 -12.83 5.43
CA PRO A 52 -8.40 -11.47 5.16
C PRO A 52 -7.62 -10.34 5.86
N ASP A 53 -6.32 -10.48 6.14
CA ASP A 53 -5.53 -9.32 6.55
C ASP A 53 -5.60 -8.24 5.47
N PHE A 54 -5.90 -7.00 5.87
CA PHE A 54 -6.08 -5.87 4.96
C PHE A 54 -4.93 -5.72 3.95
N THR A 55 -3.68 -5.84 4.40
CA THR A 55 -2.51 -5.69 3.53
C THR A 55 -2.34 -6.89 2.61
N GLY A 56 -2.72 -8.08 3.07
CA GLY A 56 -2.74 -9.29 2.25
C GLY A 56 -3.77 -9.18 1.13
N THR A 57 -4.99 -8.74 1.42
CA THR A 57 -6.03 -8.49 0.42
C THR A 57 -5.62 -7.37 -0.53
N ALA A 58 -5.03 -6.27 -0.03
CA ALA A 58 -4.52 -5.19 -0.86
C ALA A 58 -3.41 -5.65 -1.83
N PHE A 59 -2.59 -6.63 -1.44
CA PHE A 59 -1.63 -7.25 -2.35
C PHE A 59 -2.31 -8.02 -3.49
N LEU A 60 -3.42 -8.72 -3.22
CA LEU A 60 -4.22 -9.38 -4.26
C LEU A 60 -4.84 -8.35 -5.21
N GLU A 61 -5.41 -7.28 -4.68
CA GLU A 61 -5.99 -6.20 -5.48
C GLU A 61 -4.93 -5.50 -6.34
N GLN A 62 -3.73 -5.24 -5.81
CA GLN A 62 -2.60 -4.70 -6.56
C GLN A 62 -2.24 -5.59 -7.75
N LEU A 63 -2.10 -6.89 -7.53
CA LEU A 63 -1.80 -7.83 -8.61
C LEU A 63 -2.94 -7.89 -9.63
N LEU A 64 -4.19 -7.89 -9.17
CA LEU A 64 -5.35 -7.89 -10.05
C LEU A 64 -5.38 -6.64 -10.94
N LEU A 65 -5.19 -5.44 -10.36
CA LEU A 65 -5.13 -4.17 -11.10
C LEU A 65 -4.05 -4.19 -12.19
N THR A 66 -2.90 -4.79 -11.88
CA THR A 66 -1.74 -4.80 -12.79
C THR A 66 -1.83 -5.89 -13.86
N LEU A 67 -2.46 -7.02 -13.55
CA LEU A 67 -2.44 -8.22 -14.41
C LEU A 67 -3.71 -8.40 -15.26
N THR A 68 -4.85 -7.82 -14.83
CA THR A 68 -6.10 -8.01 -15.58
C THR A 68 -6.06 -7.29 -16.94
N PRO A 69 -6.52 -7.93 -18.00
CA PRO A 69 -6.72 -7.27 -19.30
C PRO A 69 -7.99 -6.39 -19.33
N GLN A 70 -8.77 -6.37 -18.25
CA GLN A 70 -10.06 -5.69 -18.17
C GLN A 70 -10.14 -4.76 -16.94
N PRO A 71 -9.28 -3.70 -16.84
CA PRO A 71 -9.23 -2.85 -15.65
C PRO A 71 -10.54 -2.10 -15.38
N ASP A 72 -11.33 -1.79 -16.40
CA ASP A 72 -12.61 -1.10 -16.23
C ASP A 72 -13.66 -1.97 -15.52
N ALA A 73 -13.58 -3.30 -15.63
CA ALA A 73 -14.45 -4.21 -14.89
C ALA A 73 -14.29 -4.07 -13.38
N LEU A 74 -13.11 -3.68 -12.91
CA LEU A 74 -12.81 -3.51 -11.49
C LEU A 74 -13.51 -2.30 -10.86
N ARG A 75 -14.05 -1.38 -11.66
CA ARG A 75 -14.80 -0.20 -11.18
C ARG A 75 -16.24 -0.52 -10.78
N GLN A 76 -16.73 -1.70 -11.14
CA GLN A 76 -18.07 -2.19 -10.84
C GLN A 76 -17.97 -3.41 -9.91
N PRO A 77 -19.05 -3.77 -9.21
CA PRO A 77 -19.10 -5.03 -8.47
C PRO A 77 -18.74 -6.22 -9.37
N PRO A 78 -18.04 -7.25 -8.83
CA PRO A 78 -17.76 -8.45 -9.61
C PRO A 78 -19.06 -9.14 -10.05
N GLU A 79 -19.13 -9.51 -11.31
CA GLU A 79 -20.22 -10.28 -11.88
C GLU A 79 -19.81 -11.75 -11.96
N GLU A 80 -20.68 -12.67 -11.54
CA GLU A 80 -20.41 -14.12 -11.54
C GLU A 80 -19.98 -14.61 -12.92
N ALA A 81 -20.61 -14.12 -13.99
CA ALA A 81 -20.32 -14.52 -15.37
C ALA A 81 -18.92 -14.12 -15.86
N THR A 82 -18.33 -13.05 -15.33
CA THR A 82 -17.05 -12.49 -15.79
C THR A 82 -15.93 -12.65 -14.77
N PHE A 83 -16.25 -12.94 -13.51
CA PHE A 83 -15.29 -13.04 -12.41
C PHE A 83 -14.10 -13.96 -12.75
N ALA A 84 -14.37 -15.15 -13.25
CA ALA A 84 -13.32 -16.10 -13.58
C ALA A 84 -12.36 -15.56 -14.65
N ALA A 85 -12.86 -14.90 -15.69
CA ALA A 85 -12.03 -14.34 -16.75
C ALA A 85 -11.21 -13.15 -16.29
N VAL A 86 -11.80 -12.27 -15.48
CA VAL A 86 -11.13 -11.07 -14.93
C VAL A 86 -10.02 -11.47 -13.96
N THR A 87 -10.23 -12.49 -13.13
CA THR A 87 -9.29 -12.90 -12.08
C THR A 87 -8.30 -14.00 -12.51
N ALA A 88 -8.52 -14.66 -13.64
CA ALA A 88 -7.64 -15.75 -14.10
C ALA A 88 -6.15 -15.37 -14.13
N PRO A 89 -5.73 -14.19 -14.63
CA PRO A 89 -4.31 -13.80 -14.61
C PRO A 89 -3.72 -13.70 -13.21
N LEU A 90 -4.50 -13.23 -12.23
CA LEU A 90 -4.09 -13.17 -10.82
C LEU A 90 -3.82 -14.57 -10.27
N TRP A 91 -4.76 -15.49 -10.44
CA TRP A 91 -4.61 -16.85 -9.90
C TRP A 91 -3.47 -17.61 -10.59
N HIS A 92 -3.35 -17.48 -11.89
CA HIS A 92 -2.21 -18.06 -12.62
C HIS A 92 -0.86 -17.50 -12.14
N TYR A 93 -0.80 -16.21 -11.82
CA TYR A 93 0.40 -15.62 -11.24
C TYR A 93 0.69 -16.17 -9.84
N LEU A 94 -0.32 -16.27 -8.96
CA LEU A 94 -0.17 -16.80 -7.61
C LEU A 94 0.22 -18.28 -7.59
N ASP A 95 -0.33 -19.08 -8.50
CA ASP A 95 0.05 -20.51 -8.65
C ASP A 95 1.54 -20.68 -8.98
N ARG A 96 2.14 -19.72 -9.69
CA ARG A 96 3.58 -19.69 -9.95
C ARG A 96 4.41 -19.10 -8.82
N LEU A 97 3.83 -18.13 -8.09
CA LEU A 97 4.52 -17.43 -7.01
C LEU A 97 4.58 -18.27 -5.73
N HIS A 98 3.49 -18.92 -5.33
CA HIS A 98 3.36 -19.61 -4.06
C HIS A 98 4.47 -20.65 -3.80
N PRO A 99 4.85 -21.52 -4.75
CA PRO A 99 5.96 -22.47 -4.54
C PRO A 99 7.30 -21.81 -4.20
N LEU A 100 7.46 -20.53 -4.55
CA LEU A 100 8.69 -19.75 -4.33
C LEU A 100 8.67 -18.95 -3.03
N LEU A 101 7.50 -18.82 -2.39
CA LEU A 101 7.31 -18.06 -1.16
C LEU A 101 7.91 -18.75 0.06
N TRP A 102 8.02 -17.98 1.14
CA TRP A 102 8.32 -18.52 2.46
C TRP A 102 7.44 -19.72 2.78
N ARG A 103 8.06 -20.79 3.29
CA ARG A 103 7.41 -22.08 3.51
C ARG A 103 6.66 -22.64 2.30
N GLN A 104 7.08 -22.26 1.08
CA GLN A 104 6.49 -22.70 -0.19
C GLN A 104 4.99 -22.33 -0.31
N GLY A 105 4.58 -21.19 0.29
CA GLY A 105 3.18 -20.73 0.25
C GLY A 105 2.20 -21.63 1.01
N ARG A 106 2.67 -22.50 1.91
CA ARG A 106 1.81 -23.32 2.80
C ARG A 106 1.47 -22.60 4.09
N ASP A 107 2.18 -21.54 4.41
CA ASP A 107 1.98 -20.72 5.59
C ASP A 107 2.24 -19.25 5.24
N PHE A 108 1.52 -18.36 5.90
CA PHE A 108 1.55 -16.93 5.63
C PHE A 108 1.64 -16.16 6.96
N PRO A 109 2.39 -15.05 7.02
CA PRO A 109 2.40 -14.20 8.20
C PRO A 109 1.00 -13.65 8.51
N ALA A 110 0.68 -13.53 9.79
CA ALA A 110 -0.62 -13.05 10.23
C ALA A 110 -0.80 -11.53 10.07
N SER A 111 0.30 -10.77 9.84
CA SER A 111 0.24 -9.30 9.78
C SER A 111 1.52 -8.71 9.17
N PRO A 112 1.47 -7.44 8.70
CA PRO A 112 2.66 -6.68 8.28
C PRO A 112 3.70 -6.54 9.39
N ALA A 113 3.30 -6.36 10.64
CA ALA A 113 4.23 -6.28 11.78
C ALA A 113 5.06 -7.57 11.94
N ARG A 114 4.45 -8.74 11.68
CA ARG A 114 5.19 -10.00 11.65
C ARG A 114 6.19 -10.04 10.51
N MET A 115 5.83 -9.52 9.34
CA MET A 115 6.74 -9.45 8.19
C MET A 115 7.92 -8.51 8.46
N ASP A 116 7.70 -7.39 9.12
CA ASP A 116 8.78 -6.46 9.53
C ASP A 116 9.79 -7.15 10.46
N ALA A 117 9.30 -7.94 11.43
CA ALA A 117 10.16 -8.73 12.29
C ALA A 117 10.96 -9.78 11.50
N MET A 118 10.36 -10.38 10.48
CA MET A 118 11.03 -11.35 9.60
C MET A 118 12.03 -10.69 8.65
N LEU A 119 11.77 -9.47 8.19
CA LEU A 119 12.72 -8.65 7.43
C LEU A 119 13.94 -8.28 8.31
N LYS A 120 13.67 -7.84 9.55
CA LYS A 120 14.71 -7.48 10.52
C LYS A 120 15.62 -8.66 10.84
N SER A 121 15.07 -9.86 11.00
CA SER A 121 15.82 -11.08 11.27
C SER A 121 16.57 -11.65 10.05
N GLY A 122 16.29 -11.14 8.84
CA GLY A 122 16.83 -11.65 7.59
C GLY A 122 16.13 -12.91 7.06
N THR A 123 15.02 -13.33 7.68
CA THR A 123 14.19 -14.43 7.17
C THR A 123 13.53 -14.05 5.83
N LEU A 124 13.07 -12.80 5.71
CA LEU A 124 12.55 -12.25 4.47
C LEU A 124 13.49 -11.18 3.91
N ARG A 125 13.48 -11.02 2.60
CA ARG A 125 14.11 -9.91 1.88
C ARG A 125 13.13 -8.78 1.60
N LEU A 126 11.83 -9.07 1.59
CA LEU A 126 10.77 -8.10 1.38
C LEU A 126 9.75 -8.16 2.52
N SER A 127 9.31 -7.00 3.00
CA SER A 127 8.11 -6.82 3.80
C SER A 127 7.10 -5.99 3.01
N ILE A 128 5.88 -5.85 3.52
CA ILE A 128 4.81 -5.12 2.87
C ILE A 128 4.04 -4.30 3.91
N THR A 129 3.64 -3.10 3.53
CA THR A 129 2.91 -2.14 4.37
C THR A 129 1.91 -1.36 3.52
N PHE A 130 1.04 -0.58 4.16
CA PHE A 130 0.14 0.35 3.48
C PHE A 130 0.49 1.82 3.76
N ASN A 131 1.77 2.10 4.09
CA ASN A 131 2.27 3.45 4.28
C ASN A 131 3.64 3.61 3.60
N PRO A 132 3.79 4.48 2.58
CA PRO A 132 5.05 4.66 1.85
C PRO A 132 6.19 5.25 2.71
N LEU A 133 5.89 5.86 3.85
CA LEU A 133 6.88 6.41 4.78
C LEU A 133 7.26 5.45 5.92
N HIS A 134 6.63 4.27 5.99
CA HIS A 134 6.82 3.30 7.07
C HIS A 134 8.27 2.85 7.23
N ALA A 135 8.96 2.56 6.14
CA ALA A 135 10.35 2.12 6.18
C ALA A 135 11.28 3.13 6.85
N GLN A 136 11.13 4.42 6.52
CA GLN A 136 11.92 5.50 7.12
C GLN A 136 11.53 5.73 8.58
N GLN A 137 10.24 5.72 8.89
CA GLN A 137 9.74 5.87 10.26
C GLN A 137 10.32 4.77 11.16
N LYS A 138 10.25 3.51 10.73
CA LYS A 138 10.74 2.36 11.49
C LYS A 138 12.27 2.28 11.55
N ALA A 139 12.96 2.77 10.51
CA ALA A 139 14.41 2.90 10.54
C ALA A 139 14.86 4.01 11.51
N ALA A 140 14.13 5.14 11.55
CA ALA A 140 14.42 6.24 12.49
C ALA A 140 14.20 5.83 13.95
N SER A 141 13.18 5.02 14.26
CA SER A 141 12.91 4.49 15.60
C SER A 141 13.80 3.29 15.99
N GLY A 142 14.56 2.73 15.05
CA GLY A 142 15.39 1.52 15.27
C GLY A 142 14.61 0.20 15.29
N GLU A 143 13.34 0.24 14.92
CA GLU A 143 12.50 -0.96 14.78
C GLU A 143 12.87 -1.77 13.53
N LEU A 144 13.26 -1.10 12.44
CA LEU A 144 13.86 -1.71 11.26
C LEU A 144 15.33 -1.30 11.10
N PRO A 145 16.13 -2.07 10.32
CA PRO A 145 17.49 -1.70 9.98
C PRO A 145 17.56 -0.32 9.29
N LYS A 146 18.64 0.42 9.53
CA LYS A 146 18.81 1.79 9.00
C LYS A 146 18.85 1.88 7.48
N ASP A 147 19.21 0.80 6.81
CA ASP A 147 19.26 0.67 5.36
C ASP A 147 17.92 0.22 4.74
N SER A 148 16.84 0.19 5.53
CA SER A 148 15.49 -0.13 5.05
C SER A 148 14.94 1.02 4.21
N TYR A 149 14.26 0.66 3.11
CA TYR A 149 13.62 1.61 2.21
C TYR A 149 12.32 1.05 1.66
N GLY A 150 11.37 1.95 1.34
CA GLY A 150 10.12 1.61 0.66
C GLY A 150 10.29 1.66 -0.85
N PHE A 151 9.55 0.82 -1.57
CA PHE A 151 9.45 0.85 -3.03
C PHE A 151 8.11 0.29 -3.48
N GLY A 152 7.79 0.45 -4.76
CA GLY A 152 6.61 -0.12 -5.38
C GLY A 152 6.81 -0.39 -6.86
N PHE A 153 5.76 -0.84 -7.54
CA PHE A 153 5.81 -1.03 -8.99
C PHE A 153 5.80 0.33 -9.70
N SER A 154 6.57 0.44 -10.76
CA SER A 154 6.78 1.70 -11.47
C SER A 154 5.50 2.25 -12.12
N GLU A 155 4.57 1.39 -12.52
CA GLU A 155 3.28 1.79 -13.10
C GLU A 155 2.29 2.33 -12.07
N GLY A 156 2.53 2.10 -10.79
CA GLY A 156 1.74 2.58 -9.66
C GLY A 156 1.40 1.52 -8.65
N MET A 157 1.00 1.98 -7.46
CA MET A 157 0.62 1.16 -6.33
C MET A 157 -0.77 1.53 -5.83
N LEU A 158 -1.53 0.50 -5.47
CA LEU A 158 -2.85 0.63 -4.83
C LEU A 158 -2.79 1.59 -3.65
N GLY A 159 -3.73 2.52 -3.58
CA GLY A 159 -3.81 3.44 -2.47
C GLY A 159 -5.13 4.17 -2.37
N ASN A 160 -5.32 4.82 -1.24
CA ASN A 160 -6.51 5.61 -0.95
C ASN A 160 -6.17 6.92 -0.22
N VAL A 161 -7.14 7.80 -0.16
CA VAL A 161 -7.06 9.08 0.55
C VAL A 161 -7.97 9.02 1.76
N HIS A 162 -7.45 9.46 2.91
CA HIS A 162 -8.23 9.63 4.13
C HIS A 162 -8.83 11.02 4.18
N PHE A 163 -10.06 11.10 4.67
CA PHE A 163 -10.81 12.36 4.73
C PHE A 163 -11.23 12.67 6.17
N VAL A 164 -11.36 13.97 6.44
CA VAL A 164 -12.03 14.51 7.63
C VAL A 164 -13.37 15.05 7.19
N ALA A 165 -14.44 14.60 7.86
CA ALA A 165 -15.81 15.08 7.62
C ALA A 165 -16.39 15.67 8.89
N ILE A 166 -17.30 16.64 8.73
CA ILE A 166 -18.07 17.23 9.84
C ILE A 166 -19.48 16.64 9.77
N PRO A 167 -19.91 15.84 10.77
CA PRO A 167 -21.26 15.29 10.79
C PRO A 167 -22.32 16.37 10.71
N ALA A 168 -23.43 16.11 9.99
CA ALA A 168 -24.50 17.09 9.80
C ALA A 168 -25.14 17.58 11.12
N ASN A 169 -25.10 16.74 12.16
CA ASN A 169 -25.61 17.04 13.51
C ASN A 169 -24.55 17.59 14.48
N ALA A 170 -23.36 17.98 13.98
CA ALA A 170 -22.31 18.53 14.82
C ALA A 170 -22.73 19.85 15.47
N ARG A 171 -22.55 19.98 16.79
CA ARG A 171 -22.90 21.21 17.54
C ARG A 171 -21.89 22.35 17.36
N ALA A 172 -20.61 22.02 17.13
CA ALA A 172 -19.51 22.98 17.02
C ALA A 172 -18.97 23.09 15.58
N THR A 173 -19.85 23.18 14.59
CA THR A 173 -19.50 23.18 13.16
C THR A 173 -18.49 24.27 12.79
N ALA A 174 -18.62 25.49 13.35
CA ALA A 174 -17.68 26.57 13.07
C ALA A 174 -16.25 26.25 13.56
N GLY A 175 -16.11 25.72 14.77
CA GLY A 175 -14.82 25.25 15.30
C GLY A 175 -14.25 24.08 14.50
N ALA A 176 -15.09 23.13 14.11
CA ALA A 176 -14.68 21.99 13.30
C ALA A 176 -14.13 22.42 11.92
N LYS A 177 -14.73 23.44 11.27
CA LYS A 177 -14.21 24.02 10.02
C LYS A 177 -12.82 24.65 10.20
N VAL A 178 -12.59 25.33 11.32
CA VAL A 178 -11.26 25.91 11.64
C VAL A 178 -10.21 24.79 11.77
N VAL A 179 -10.54 23.71 12.47
CA VAL A 179 -9.65 22.54 12.60
C VAL A 179 -9.40 21.89 11.23
N ALA A 180 -10.44 21.62 10.44
CA ALA A 180 -10.27 21.03 9.10
C ALA A 180 -9.38 21.89 8.20
N ASN A 181 -9.55 23.22 8.22
CA ASN A 181 -8.69 24.14 7.48
C ASN A 181 -7.24 24.14 7.98
N PHE A 182 -7.03 24.10 9.30
CA PHE A 182 -5.69 23.99 9.87
C PHE A 182 -4.99 22.70 9.44
N LEU A 183 -5.69 21.57 9.42
CA LEU A 183 -5.16 20.28 9.00
C LEU A 183 -4.66 20.27 7.55
N LEU A 184 -5.22 21.13 6.68
CA LEU A 184 -4.75 21.33 5.31
C LEU A 184 -3.61 22.36 5.19
N SER A 185 -3.20 23.01 6.27
CA SER A 185 -2.09 23.96 6.20
C SER A 185 -0.77 23.27 5.86
N PRO A 186 0.14 23.91 5.09
CA PRO A 186 1.46 23.37 4.80
C PRO A 186 2.22 22.96 6.06
N GLN A 187 2.08 23.74 7.14
CA GLN A 187 2.73 23.47 8.43
C GLN A 187 2.23 22.15 9.05
N ALA A 188 0.91 21.92 9.10
CA ALA A 188 0.34 20.70 9.66
C ALA A 188 0.70 19.48 8.81
N GLN A 189 0.59 19.62 7.50
CA GLN A 189 0.89 18.57 6.54
C GLN A 189 2.39 18.20 6.53
N LEU A 190 3.30 19.18 6.62
CA LEU A 190 4.73 18.92 6.71
C LEU A 190 5.07 18.17 8.02
N ARG A 191 4.50 18.60 9.14
CA ARG A 191 4.72 17.93 10.43
C ARG A 191 4.19 16.50 10.42
N LYS A 192 3.05 16.27 9.77
CA LYS A 192 2.47 14.94 9.60
C LYS A 192 3.33 14.04 8.70
N ALA A 193 3.88 14.59 7.63
CA ALA A 193 4.73 13.86 6.68
C ALA A 193 6.10 13.49 7.23
N ASP A 194 6.60 14.19 8.26
CA ASP A 194 7.90 13.92 8.86
C ASP A 194 7.92 12.51 9.50
N PRO A 195 8.77 11.57 9.03
CA PRO A 195 8.86 10.23 9.56
C PRO A 195 9.28 10.15 11.04
N THR A 196 9.92 11.20 11.56
CA THR A 196 10.33 11.27 12.97
C THR A 196 9.18 11.70 13.89
N VAL A 197 8.08 12.23 13.32
CA VAL A 197 6.89 12.70 14.04
C VAL A 197 5.72 11.75 13.84
N TRP A 198 5.31 11.54 12.59
CA TRP A 198 4.18 10.68 12.25
C TRP A 198 4.48 9.78 11.02
N GLY A 199 4.94 10.37 9.90
CA GLY A 199 5.23 9.60 8.68
C GLY A 199 3.96 9.21 7.92
N ASP A 200 3.00 10.14 7.79
CA ASP A 200 1.81 9.96 6.97
C ASP A 200 1.85 10.94 5.78
N PRO A 201 1.70 10.47 4.52
CA PRO A 201 1.87 11.29 3.33
C PRO A 201 0.98 12.54 3.29
N SER A 202 1.52 13.62 2.71
CA SER A 202 0.77 14.85 2.49
C SER A 202 -0.23 14.71 1.35
N VAL A 203 -1.37 15.42 1.48
CA VAL A 203 -2.39 15.55 0.43
C VAL A 203 -2.27 16.86 -0.36
N LEU A 204 -1.28 17.70 -0.05
CA LEU A 204 -1.12 18.97 -0.74
C LEU A 204 -0.54 18.77 -2.15
N ASP A 205 -1.05 19.55 -3.08
CA ASP A 205 -0.50 19.63 -4.44
C ASP A 205 0.85 20.39 -4.40
N PRO A 206 1.97 19.74 -4.74
CA PRO A 206 3.28 20.38 -4.72
C PRO A 206 3.38 21.63 -5.62
N ALA A 207 2.57 21.70 -6.69
CA ALA A 207 2.55 22.84 -7.60
C ALA A 207 1.98 24.12 -6.95
N LYS A 208 1.21 23.96 -5.86
CA LYS A 208 0.60 25.09 -5.13
C LYS A 208 1.41 25.54 -3.91
N LEU A 209 2.50 24.83 -3.60
CA LEU A 209 3.40 25.20 -2.51
C LEU A 209 4.37 26.28 -2.93
N THR A 210 4.75 27.14 -1.99
CA THR A 210 5.91 28.03 -2.16
C THR A 210 7.19 27.22 -2.33
N GLU A 211 8.23 27.83 -2.91
CA GLU A 211 9.53 27.16 -3.07
C GLU A 211 10.11 26.68 -1.72
N LYS A 212 9.99 27.48 -0.67
CA LYS A 212 10.45 27.14 0.68
C LYS A 212 9.70 25.93 1.25
N GLU A 213 8.38 25.89 1.08
CA GLU A 213 7.56 24.75 1.54
C GLU A 213 7.91 23.50 0.76
N ARG A 214 8.03 23.58 -0.58
CA ARG A 214 8.42 22.48 -1.45
C ARG A 214 9.77 21.88 -1.05
N GLN A 215 10.77 22.71 -0.78
CA GLN A 215 12.07 22.27 -0.28
C GLN A 215 11.96 21.56 1.08
N ALA A 216 11.12 22.06 1.99
CA ALA A 216 10.89 21.43 3.29
C ALA A 216 10.24 20.04 3.15
N PHE A 217 9.23 19.88 2.27
CA PHE A 217 8.62 18.58 1.98
C PHE A 217 9.63 17.62 1.33
N ASN A 218 10.41 18.07 0.35
CA ASN A 218 11.42 17.27 -0.32
C ASN A 218 12.53 16.78 0.62
N ALA A 219 12.76 17.46 1.72
CA ALA A 219 13.74 17.07 2.72
C ALA A 219 13.27 15.88 3.59
N VAL A 220 11.96 15.63 3.70
CA VAL A 220 11.40 14.61 4.62
C VAL A 220 10.65 13.49 3.86
N VAL A 221 10.16 13.73 2.66
CA VAL A 221 9.37 12.78 1.87
C VAL A 221 10.25 12.18 0.76
N PRO A 222 10.25 10.84 0.58
CA PRO A 222 10.93 10.21 -0.56
C PRO A 222 10.42 10.75 -1.90
N GLN A 223 11.34 10.94 -2.85
CA GLN A 223 11.01 11.46 -4.19
C GLN A 223 10.51 10.37 -5.16
N ASP A 224 10.72 9.11 -4.82
CA ASP A 224 10.51 7.93 -5.66
C ASP A 224 9.26 7.12 -5.26
N ILE A 225 8.26 7.77 -4.63
CA ILE A 225 6.96 7.15 -4.36
C ILE A 225 6.23 6.95 -5.70
N PRO A 226 5.82 5.70 -6.04
CA PRO A 226 5.09 5.43 -7.27
C PRO A 226 3.75 6.18 -7.35
N PRO A 227 3.18 6.38 -8.55
CA PRO A 227 1.83 6.90 -8.70
C PRO A 227 0.81 6.07 -7.90
N MET A 228 -0.21 6.74 -7.35
CA MET A 228 -1.29 6.05 -6.65
C MET A 228 -2.33 5.53 -7.65
N LEU A 229 -2.62 4.23 -7.57
CA LEU A 229 -3.74 3.59 -8.26
C LEU A 229 -4.94 3.55 -7.33
N GLY A 230 -6.13 3.88 -7.86
CA GLY A 230 -7.37 3.80 -7.10
C GLY A 230 -7.79 2.35 -6.83
N GLU A 231 -8.46 2.16 -5.72
CA GLU A 231 -9.00 0.85 -5.32
C GLU A 231 -10.06 0.35 -6.32
N PRO A 232 -10.15 -0.97 -6.55
CA PRO A 232 -11.31 -1.59 -7.15
C PRO A 232 -12.61 -1.27 -6.40
N HIS A 233 -13.76 -1.56 -6.99
CA HIS A 233 -15.02 -1.49 -6.26
C HIS A 233 -14.97 -2.39 -5.01
N ALA A 234 -15.46 -1.90 -3.86
CA ALA A 234 -15.30 -2.57 -2.56
C ALA A 234 -15.77 -4.04 -2.52
N ALA A 235 -16.73 -4.41 -3.36
CA ALA A 235 -17.20 -5.79 -3.45
C ALA A 235 -16.14 -6.79 -3.99
N TRP A 236 -15.04 -6.31 -4.57
CA TRP A 236 -13.92 -7.19 -4.97
C TRP A 236 -13.16 -7.75 -3.78
N VAL A 237 -13.11 -7.03 -2.65
CA VAL A 237 -12.45 -7.48 -1.41
C VAL A 237 -12.99 -8.85 -1.00
N ASP A 238 -14.29 -8.94 -0.72
CA ASP A 238 -14.92 -10.19 -0.27
C ASP A 238 -14.77 -11.32 -1.30
N ALA A 239 -14.95 -10.98 -2.58
CA ALA A 239 -14.87 -11.97 -3.67
C ALA A 239 -13.45 -12.56 -3.82
N LEU A 240 -12.41 -11.71 -3.71
CA LEU A 240 -11.02 -12.15 -3.77
C LEU A 240 -10.62 -12.98 -2.54
N GLU A 241 -11.04 -12.56 -1.35
CA GLU A 241 -10.75 -13.28 -0.11
C GLU A 241 -11.38 -14.67 -0.09
N GLN A 242 -12.65 -14.77 -0.48
CA GLN A 242 -13.34 -16.05 -0.56
C GLN A 242 -12.68 -16.99 -1.56
N GLU A 243 -12.33 -16.50 -2.77
CA GLU A 243 -11.69 -17.34 -3.79
C GLU A 243 -10.25 -17.71 -3.40
N TRP A 244 -9.51 -16.80 -2.72
CA TRP A 244 -8.19 -17.10 -2.18
C TRP A 244 -8.27 -18.22 -1.12
N LEU A 245 -9.21 -18.10 -0.17
CA LEU A 245 -9.43 -19.11 0.87
C LEU A 245 -9.82 -20.47 0.25
N ARG A 246 -10.66 -20.45 -0.77
CA ARG A 246 -11.06 -21.69 -1.49
C ARG A 246 -9.87 -22.37 -2.15
N ARG A 247 -8.93 -21.60 -2.74
CA ARG A 247 -7.76 -22.14 -3.46
C ARG A 247 -6.62 -22.56 -2.56
N TYR A 248 -6.34 -21.76 -1.54
CA TYR A 248 -5.10 -21.83 -0.75
C TYR A 248 -5.33 -21.94 0.75
N GLY A 249 -6.55 -21.84 1.24
CA GLY A 249 -6.86 -21.75 2.67
C GLY A 249 -6.94 -23.07 3.43
N THR A 250 -6.80 -24.20 2.78
CA THR A 250 -7.05 -25.55 3.34
C THR A 250 -5.78 -26.33 3.70
N HIS A 251 -4.77 -25.64 4.21
CA HIS A 251 -3.58 -26.37 4.68
C HIS A 251 -3.18 -25.99 6.09
#